data_66e04850809dc099178acc6ec210bad0
#
_entry.id   66e04850809dc099178acc6ec210bad0
#
_cell.length_a   1.000
_cell.length_b   1.000
_cell.length_c   1.000
_cell.angle_alpha   90.00
_cell.angle_beta   90.00
_cell.angle_gamma   90.00
#
_symmetry.space_group_name_H-M   'P 1'
#
loop_
_entity.id
_entity.type
_entity.pdbx_description
1 polymer ?
#
loop_
_entity_poly.entity_id
_entity_poly.type
_entity_poly.pdbx_seq_one_letter_code
_entity_poly.pdbx_strand_id
1 'polypeptide(L)'
;MSDTNEQNLNNNNNNPQDTQPAETLSDGLVSRIELVEPLYTAGGAVLNELRLDFSKIRGRDYALISRIESRLKGDTLSLSVGSLNKQASPEWRCAVSWVAAIRGTKGLCVDDIDALSLHDLLSLESEAIPFLVRSVSRPSSGTPSSSPKIAE
;
A
#
# COMPACT_ATOMS: atom_id res chain seq x y z
N MET A 1 -45.15 -59.65 8.99
CA MET A 1 -45.59 -58.51 9.78
C MET A 1 -44.34 -57.67 9.98
N SER A 2 -44.00 -56.81 9.06
CA SER A 2 -44.41 -55.40 8.94
C SER A 2 -43.92 -54.64 10.14
N ASP A 3 -42.88 -53.85 9.90
CA ASP A 3 -43.01 -52.42 10.14
C ASP A 3 -41.77 -51.70 9.68
N THR A 4 -41.99 -50.93 8.69
CA THR A 4 -41.16 -49.92 8.07
C THR A 4 -40.97 -48.79 9.04
N ASN A 5 -39.74 -48.39 9.32
CA ASN A 5 -39.49 -47.11 9.98
C ASN A 5 -38.53 -46.26 9.13
N GLU A 6 -39.15 -45.37 8.37
CA GLU A 6 -38.49 -44.30 7.65
C GLU A 6 -37.95 -43.27 8.66
N GLN A 7 -36.66 -43.21 8.86
CA GLN A 7 -36.03 -42.08 9.54
C GLN A 7 -35.54 -41.06 8.51
N ASN A 8 -36.35 -40.04 8.42
CA ASN A 8 -36.09 -38.79 7.74
C ASN A 8 -34.94 -38.04 8.46
N LEU A 9 -33.73 -38.18 7.96
CA LEU A 9 -32.57 -37.40 8.41
C LEU A 9 -32.56 -36.09 7.65
N ASN A 10 -33.23 -35.11 8.22
CA ASN A 10 -33.17 -33.72 7.80
C ASN A 10 -31.85 -33.12 8.25
N ASN A 11 -30.82 -33.23 7.40
CA ASN A 11 -29.50 -32.71 7.63
C ASN A 11 -29.48 -31.21 7.25
N ASN A 12 -30.00 -30.39 8.16
CA ASN A 12 -29.98 -28.93 8.02
C ASN A 12 -28.58 -28.42 8.40
N ASN A 13 -27.68 -28.52 7.46
CA ASN A 13 -26.30 -28.00 7.58
C ASN A 13 -26.31 -26.49 7.30
N ASN A 14 -26.85 -25.70 8.24
CA ASN A 14 -26.68 -24.28 8.28
C ASN A 14 -25.26 -23.97 8.77
N ASN A 15 -24.32 -23.97 7.84
CA ASN A 15 -23.02 -23.36 8.03
C ASN A 15 -23.22 -21.85 7.86
N PRO A 16 -23.09 -21.04 8.91
CA PRO A 16 -22.97 -19.60 8.74
C PRO A 16 -21.63 -19.35 8.05
N GLN A 17 -21.68 -19.17 6.73
CA GLN A 17 -20.58 -18.54 6.02
C GLN A 17 -20.36 -17.17 6.68
N ASP A 18 -19.25 -17.06 7.39
CA ASP A 18 -18.62 -15.81 7.73
C ASP A 18 -18.45 -15.02 6.43
N THR A 19 -19.46 -14.24 6.11
CA THR A 19 -19.38 -13.27 5.03
C THR A 19 -18.49 -12.16 5.56
N GLN A 20 -17.17 -12.33 5.44
CA GLN A 20 -16.28 -11.19 5.52
C GLN A 20 -16.80 -10.15 4.54
N PRO A 21 -17.07 -8.92 5.01
CA PRO A 21 -17.46 -7.85 4.10
C PRO A 21 -16.37 -7.76 3.04
N ALA A 22 -16.75 -7.96 1.79
CA ALA A 22 -15.86 -7.71 0.65
C ALA A 22 -15.37 -6.26 0.83
N GLU A 23 -14.13 -6.12 1.27
CA GLU A 23 -13.46 -4.82 1.24
C GLU A 23 -13.48 -4.40 -0.21
N THR A 24 -14.32 -3.45 -0.52
CA THR A 24 -14.35 -2.77 -1.81
C THR A 24 -12.95 -2.23 -1.98
N LEU A 25 -12.14 -2.91 -2.78
CA LEU A 25 -10.81 -2.48 -3.16
C LEU A 25 -10.97 -1.09 -3.77
N SER A 26 -10.69 -0.08 -3.00
CA SER A 26 -10.78 1.31 -3.42
C SER A 26 -9.78 1.52 -4.54
N ASP A 27 -10.25 1.29 -5.77
CA ASP A 27 -9.72 1.77 -7.04
C ASP A 27 -8.18 1.72 -7.21
N GLY A 28 -7.56 0.57 -6.85
CA GLY A 28 -6.13 0.33 -7.08
C GLY A 28 -5.16 1.18 -6.24
N LEU A 29 -5.65 1.78 -5.15
CA LEU A 29 -4.81 2.50 -4.19
C LEU A 29 -4.43 1.65 -2.97
N VAL A 30 -4.97 0.45 -2.86
CA VAL A 30 -4.64 -0.51 -1.82
C VAL A 30 -4.10 -1.77 -2.47
N SER A 31 -2.94 -2.23 -2.04
CA SER A 31 -2.36 -3.51 -2.47
C SER A 31 -1.87 -4.32 -1.28
N ARG A 32 -1.51 -5.58 -1.53
CA ARG A 32 -0.95 -6.50 -0.53
C ARG A 32 0.27 -7.16 -1.11
N ILE A 33 1.30 -7.29 -0.29
CA ILE A 33 2.54 -8.01 -0.60
C ILE A 33 2.69 -9.13 0.40
N GLU A 34 2.84 -10.36 -0.08
CA GLU A 34 3.29 -11.49 0.74
C GLU A 34 4.80 -11.40 0.90
N LEU A 35 5.27 -11.49 2.12
CA LEU A 35 6.70 -11.45 2.44
C LEU A 35 7.34 -12.82 2.22
N VAL A 36 8.54 -12.83 1.68
CA VAL A 36 9.33 -14.07 1.49
C VAL A 36 9.73 -14.64 2.85
N GLU A 37 10.04 -13.77 3.80
CA GLU A 37 10.35 -14.13 5.18
C GLU A 37 9.47 -13.34 6.14
N PRO A 38 9.04 -13.95 7.26
CA PRO A 38 8.28 -13.24 8.27
C PRO A 38 9.04 -12.02 8.79
N LEU A 39 8.41 -10.86 8.79
CA LEU A 39 8.97 -9.63 9.34
C LEU A 39 8.69 -9.56 10.85
N TYR A 40 9.74 -9.52 11.64
CA TYR A 40 9.68 -9.29 13.07
C TYR A 40 9.80 -7.80 13.35
N THR A 41 8.70 -7.16 13.71
CA THR A 41 8.69 -5.71 13.95
C THR A 41 9.33 -5.36 15.29
N ALA A 42 9.82 -4.14 15.42
CA ALA A 42 10.35 -3.61 16.67
C ALA A 42 9.33 -3.65 17.81
N GLY A 43 8.03 -3.62 17.48
CA GLY A 43 6.93 -3.76 18.43
C GLY A 43 6.62 -5.21 18.84
N GLY A 44 7.37 -6.21 18.34
CA GLY A 44 7.18 -7.62 18.66
C GLY A 44 6.07 -8.32 17.85
N ALA A 45 5.49 -7.69 16.84
CA ALA A 45 4.57 -8.34 15.93
C ALA A 45 5.33 -9.14 14.86
N VAL A 46 4.72 -10.24 14.39
CA VAL A 46 5.23 -11.03 13.27
C VAL A 46 4.27 -10.87 12.12
N LEU A 47 4.79 -10.39 10.99
CA LEU A 47 4.01 -10.09 9.80
C LEU A 47 4.47 -10.99 8.66
N ASN A 48 3.53 -11.65 7.99
CA ASN A 48 3.77 -12.45 6.78
C ASN A 48 3.33 -11.72 5.52
N GLU A 49 2.56 -10.65 5.67
CA GLU A 49 2.09 -9.81 4.58
C GLU A 49 2.11 -8.33 4.99
N LEU A 50 2.24 -7.47 4.01
CA LEU A 50 2.09 -6.03 4.16
C LEU A 50 0.89 -5.56 3.35
N ARG A 51 0.02 -4.78 3.99
CA ARG A 51 -1.04 -4.05 3.32
C ARG A 51 -0.57 -2.62 3.05
N LEU A 52 -0.49 -2.25 1.80
CA LEU A 52 -0.13 -0.92 1.34
C LEU A 52 -1.38 -0.10 1.09
N ASP A 53 -1.50 1.05 1.73
CA ASP A 53 -2.63 1.96 1.54
C ASP A 53 -2.15 3.33 1.06
N PHE A 54 -2.00 3.46 -0.25
CA PHE A 54 -1.54 4.69 -0.90
C PHE A 54 -2.55 5.83 -0.77
N SER A 55 -3.84 5.52 -0.53
CA SER A 55 -4.88 6.53 -0.34
C SER A 55 -4.67 7.38 0.92
N LYS A 56 -3.92 6.86 1.88
CA LYS A 56 -3.61 7.53 3.16
C LYS A 56 -2.35 8.38 3.14
N ILE A 57 -1.56 8.33 2.07
CA ILE A 57 -0.38 9.19 1.94
C ILE A 57 -0.83 10.64 1.76
N ARG A 58 -0.21 11.55 2.50
CA ARG A 58 -0.48 12.99 2.47
C ARG A 58 0.81 13.78 2.25
N GLY A 59 0.68 15.05 1.86
CA GLY A 59 1.83 15.93 1.67
C GLY A 59 2.77 16.01 2.88
N ARG A 60 2.23 15.89 4.09
CA ARG A 60 3.04 15.82 5.33
C ARG A 60 3.96 14.59 5.40
N ASP A 61 3.65 13.52 4.66
CA ASP A 61 4.46 12.30 4.64
C ASP A 61 5.70 12.45 3.74
N TYR A 62 5.80 13.54 2.97
CA TYR A 62 6.95 13.80 2.10
C TYR A 62 8.29 13.78 2.86
N ALA A 63 8.34 14.41 4.03
CA ALA A 63 9.55 14.44 4.85
C ALA A 63 9.93 13.03 5.34
N LEU A 64 8.93 12.21 5.68
CA LEU A 64 9.13 10.82 6.06
C LEU A 64 9.66 9.98 4.90
N ILE A 65 9.07 10.13 3.71
CA ILE A 65 9.52 9.47 2.48
C ILE A 65 10.98 9.84 2.19
N SER A 66 11.33 11.13 2.25
CA SER A 66 12.71 11.59 2.00
C SER A 66 13.70 11.02 3.02
N ARG A 67 13.30 10.87 4.28
CA ARG A 67 14.14 10.26 5.33
C ARG A 67 14.39 8.78 5.04
N ILE A 68 13.36 8.04 4.65
CA ILE A 68 13.48 6.61 4.30
C ILE A 68 14.34 6.45 3.04
N GLU A 69 14.10 7.26 2.01
CA GLU A 69 14.91 7.27 0.80
C GLU A 69 16.40 7.47 1.11
N SER A 70 16.73 8.46 1.95
CA SER A 70 18.11 8.73 2.36
C SER A 70 18.73 7.54 3.09
N ARG A 71 17.95 6.84 3.93
CA ARG A 71 18.39 5.64 4.64
C ARG A 71 18.68 4.48 3.68
N LEU A 72 17.83 4.26 2.67
CA LEU A 72 18.01 3.22 1.67
C LEU A 72 19.21 3.47 0.76
N LYS A 73 19.56 4.74 0.51
CA LYS A 73 20.76 5.13 -0.24
C LYS A 73 22.05 4.87 0.54
N GLY A 74 21.94 4.69 1.86
CA GLY A 74 23.10 4.56 2.74
C GLY A 74 23.94 5.83 2.80
N ASP A 75 25.08 5.75 3.51
CA ASP A 75 26.06 6.84 3.65
C ASP A 75 26.88 7.10 2.36
N THR A 76 26.51 6.49 1.27
CA THR A 76 27.10 6.83 -0.03
C THR A 76 26.68 8.26 -0.31
N LEU A 77 27.58 9.19 -0.09
CA LEU A 77 27.56 10.54 -0.65
C LEU A 77 27.50 10.39 -2.18
N SER A 78 26.41 9.92 -2.68
CA SER A 78 26.06 10.02 -4.08
C SER A 78 25.85 11.51 -4.32
N LEU A 79 26.92 12.16 -4.78
CA LEU A 79 26.85 13.43 -5.48
C LEU A 79 26.04 13.23 -6.75
N SER A 80 24.80 12.80 -6.60
CA SER A 80 23.77 12.85 -7.64
C SER A 80 23.46 14.31 -7.84
N VAL A 81 24.34 14.98 -8.56
CA VAL A 81 24.08 16.28 -9.14
C VAL A 81 22.74 16.15 -9.86
N GLY A 82 21.68 16.70 -9.20
CA GLY A 82 20.47 17.13 -9.87
C GLY A 82 19.75 16.11 -10.74
N SER A 83 19.33 14.96 -10.19
CA SER A 83 18.22 14.26 -10.81
C SER A 83 16.96 15.10 -10.57
N LEU A 84 16.56 15.85 -11.57
CA LEU A 84 15.29 16.60 -11.60
C LEU A 84 14.06 15.70 -11.42
N ASN A 85 14.24 14.39 -11.36
CA ASN A 85 13.20 13.39 -11.27
C ASN A 85 13.44 12.43 -10.09
N LYS A 86 13.36 12.96 -8.86
CA LYS A 86 13.43 12.14 -7.63
C LYS A 86 12.44 10.96 -7.64
N GLN A 87 11.31 11.12 -8.31
CA GLN A 87 10.26 10.09 -8.42
C GLN A 87 10.69 8.87 -9.25
N ALA A 88 11.79 8.96 -9.99
CA ALA A 88 12.31 7.86 -10.81
C ALA A 88 13.29 6.96 -10.05
N SER A 89 13.79 7.36 -8.85
CA SER A 89 14.76 6.53 -8.14
C SER A 89 14.07 5.31 -7.50
N PRO A 90 14.72 4.13 -7.54
CA PRO A 90 14.21 2.93 -6.88
C PRO A 90 13.96 3.15 -5.38
N GLU A 91 14.88 3.85 -4.71
CA GLU A 91 14.81 4.13 -3.29
C GLU A 91 13.61 5.02 -2.95
N TRP A 92 13.31 6.01 -3.80
CA TRP A 92 12.12 6.84 -3.64
C TRP A 92 10.83 6.01 -3.76
N ARG A 93 10.75 5.16 -4.79
CA ARG A 93 9.58 4.28 -4.98
C ARG A 93 9.40 3.34 -3.80
N CYS A 94 10.49 2.72 -3.33
CA CYS A 94 10.47 1.87 -2.15
C CYS A 94 10.01 2.65 -0.91
N ALA A 95 10.51 3.86 -0.70
CA ALA A 95 10.13 4.70 0.43
C ALA A 95 8.64 5.10 0.40
N VAL A 96 8.08 5.39 -0.78
CA VAL A 96 6.65 5.69 -0.96
C VAL A 96 5.80 4.46 -0.57
N SER A 97 6.14 3.27 -1.08
CA SER A 97 5.44 2.03 -0.74
C SER A 97 5.58 1.68 0.73
N TRP A 98 6.75 1.94 1.36
CA TRP A 98 6.93 1.71 2.78
C TRP A 98 6.03 2.59 3.64
N VAL A 99 5.89 3.87 3.27
CA VAL A 99 4.94 4.76 3.97
C VAL A 99 3.50 4.27 3.76
N ALA A 100 3.13 3.79 2.57
CA ALA A 100 1.83 3.17 2.34
C ALA A 100 1.61 1.93 3.21
N ALA A 101 2.66 1.11 3.40
CA ALA A 101 2.63 -0.06 4.29
C ALA A 101 2.43 0.35 5.76
N ILE A 102 3.16 1.35 6.25
CA ILE A 102 2.99 1.89 7.61
C ILE A 102 1.55 2.39 7.83
N ARG A 103 0.93 2.96 6.81
CA ARG A 103 -0.46 3.46 6.87
C ARG A 103 -1.50 2.36 6.73
N GLY A 104 -1.17 1.25 6.09
CA GLY A 104 -2.06 0.11 5.84
C GLY A 104 -1.94 -1.03 6.84
N THR A 105 -0.76 -1.23 7.43
CA THR A 105 -0.45 -2.36 8.32
C THR A 105 -0.24 -1.87 9.75
N LYS A 106 -0.97 -2.45 10.70
CA LYS A 106 -0.83 -2.10 12.12
C LYS A 106 0.48 -2.64 12.69
N GLY A 107 1.12 -1.86 13.56
CA GLY A 107 2.32 -2.28 14.28
C GLY A 107 3.61 -2.17 13.49
N LEU A 108 3.57 -1.63 12.28
CA LEU A 108 4.74 -1.40 11.45
C LEU A 108 5.36 -0.03 11.77
N CYS A 109 6.67 0.00 11.95
CA CYS A 109 7.46 1.19 12.23
C CYS A 109 8.38 1.54 11.05
N VAL A 110 8.90 2.76 11.07
CA VAL A 110 9.82 3.24 10.01
C VAL A 110 11.08 2.37 9.96
N ASP A 111 11.59 1.96 11.12
CA ASP A 111 12.85 1.25 11.26
C ASP A 111 12.76 -0.23 10.87
N ASP A 112 11.56 -0.79 10.81
CA ASP A 112 11.35 -2.19 10.43
C ASP A 112 11.74 -2.48 8.96
N ILE A 113 11.92 -1.44 8.14
CA ILE A 113 12.37 -1.57 6.74
C ILE A 113 13.74 -2.26 6.63
N ASP A 114 14.60 -2.09 7.63
CA ASP A 114 15.94 -2.67 7.63
C ASP A 114 15.93 -4.19 7.81
N ALA A 115 14.83 -4.73 8.33
CA ALA A 115 14.64 -6.16 8.51
C ALA A 115 14.04 -6.88 7.29
N LEU A 116 13.67 -6.13 6.25
CA LEU A 116 13.13 -6.72 5.01
C LEU A 116 14.22 -7.37 4.17
N SER A 117 13.85 -8.47 3.52
CA SER A 117 14.70 -9.08 2.49
C SER A 117 14.84 -8.16 1.26
N LEU A 118 15.93 -8.32 0.50
CA LEU A 118 16.09 -7.58 -0.76
C LEU A 118 14.95 -7.85 -1.73
N HIS A 119 14.42 -9.07 -1.75
CA HIS A 119 13.29 -9.44 -2.61
C HIS A 119 12.03 -8.66 -2.24
N ASP A 120 11.76 -8.51 -0.93
CA ASP A 120 10.60 -7.76 -0.44
C ASP A 120 10.74 -6.25 -0.74
N LEU A 121 11.98 -5.71 -0.64
CA LEU A 121 12.25 -4.32 -1.03
C LEU A 121 11.98 -4.08 -2.53
N LEU A 122 12.38 -5.02 -3.41
CA LEU A 122 12.08 -4.93 -4.84
C LEU A 122 10.58 -5.04 -5.13
N SER A 123 9.87 -5.87 -4.37
CA SER A 123 8.42 -5.97 -4.45
C SER A 123 7.74 -4.66 -4.05
N LEU A 124 8.19 -4.03 -2.96
CA LEU A 124 7.72 -2.71 -2.54
C LEU A 124 7.97 -1.64 -3.61
N GLU A 125 9.15 -1.65 -4.24
CA GLU A 125 9.48 -0.71 -5.30
C GLU A 125 8.47 -0.79 -6.46
N SER A 126 8.13 -2.01 -6.88
CA SER A 126 7.23 -2.24 -8.01
C SER A 126 5.80 -1.77 -7.72
N GLU A 127 5.33 -1.89 -6.49
CA GLU A 127 3.98 -1.47 -6.07
C GLU A 127 3.74 0.04 -6.14
N ALA A 128 4.79 0.86 -6.01
CA ALA A 128 4.67 2.30 -6.14
C ALA A 128 4.39 2.76 -7.57
N ILE A 129 4.81 1.99 -8.58
CA ILE A 129 4.75 2.40 -9.99
C ILE A 129 3.32 2.74 -10.45
N PRO A 130 2.31 1.88 -10.26
CA PRO A 130 0.95 2.19 -10.67
C PRO A 130 0.39 3.44 -9.99
N PHE A 131 0.72 3.62 -8.70
CA PHE A 131 0.30 4.79 -7.94
C PHE A 131 0.91 6.08 -8.48
N LEU A 132 2.21 6.09 -8.74
CA LEU A 132 2.92 7.27 -9.24
C LEU A 132 2.45 7.64 -10.65
N VAL A 133 2.23 6.67 -11.54
CA VAL A 133 1.70 6.90 -12.89
C VAL A 133 0.31 7.55 -12.82
N ARG A 134 -0.58 7.06 -11.98
CA ARG A 134 -1.93 7.65 -11.80
C ARG A 134 -1.88 9.07 -11.22
N SER A 135 -0.94 9.32 -10.30
CA SER A 135 -0.78 10.65 -9.69
C SER A 135 -0.37 11.72 -10.70
N VAL A 136 0.41 11.35 -11.71
CA VAL A 136 0.85 12.26 -12.79
C VAL A 136 -0.23 12.44 -13.86
N SER A 137 -1.04 11.41 -14.10
CA SER A 137 -2.05 11.39 -15.17
C SER A 137 -3.37 12.07 -14.79
N ARG A 138 -3.49 12.65 -13.59
CA ARG A 138 -4.72 13.35 -13.19
C ARG A 138 -4.85 14.63 -14.00
N PRO A 139 -5.82 14.75 -14.94
CA PRO A 139 -6.01 15.99 -15.66
C PRO A 139 -6.35 17.08 -14.66
N SER A 140 -5.62 18.20 -14.71
CA SER A 140 -6.03 19.44 -14.06
C SER A 140 -7.43 19.74 -14.58
N SER A 141 -8.45 19.56 -13.76
CA SER A 141 -9.79 20.08 -14.07
C SER A 141 -9.65 21.57 -14.19
N GLY A 142 -9.61 22.04 -15.44
CA GLY A 142 -9.48 23.44 -15.77
C GLY A 142 -10.57 24.22 -15.07
N THR A 143 -10.15 25.16 -14.26
CA THR A 143 -11.01 26.21 -13.73
C THR A 143 -11.65 26.92 -14.93
N PRO A 144 -12.98 27.01 -15.02
CA PRO A 144 -13.58 27.84 -16.05
C PRO A 144 -13.18 29.28 -15.76
N SER A 145 -12.39 29.86 -16.68
CA SER A 145 -12.09 31.29 -16.70
C SER A 145 -13.39 32.02 -16.93
N SER A 146 -14.00 32.50 -15.85
CA SER A 146 -15.06 33.53 -15.93
C SER A 146 -14.39 34.86 -16.20
N SER A 147 -14.28 35.22 -17.45
CA SER A 147 -13.95 36.57 -17.86
C SER A 147 -15.02 37.52 -17.34
N PRO A 148 -14.67 38.61 -16.66
CA PRO A 148 -15.64 39.65 -16.33
C PRO A 148 -16.05 40.36 -17.62
N LYS A 149 -17.35 40.30 -17.93
CA LYS A 149 -17.95 41.13 -18.95
C LYS A 149 -17.88 42.57 -18.45
N ILE A 150 -17.04 43.38 -19.09
CA ILE A 150 -17.08 44.84 -18.94
C ILE A 150 -18.31 45.30 -19.70
N ALA A 151 -19.31 45.82 -18.98
CA ALA A 151 -20.44 46.54 -19.56
C ALA A 151 -20.03 47.99 -19.81
N GLU A 152 -20.14 48.47 -21.05
CA GLU A 152 -20.17 49.89 -21.39
C GLU A 152 -21.54 50.47 -21.02
#